data_0c70c46f4d9fe9bd3af2af3e926a818d
#
_entry.id   0c70c46f4d9fe9bd3af2af3e926a818d
#
_cell.length_a   1.000
_cell.length_b   1.000
_cell.length_c   1.000
_cell.angle_alpha   90.00
_cell.angle_beta   90.00
_cell.angle_gamma   90.00
#
_symmetry.space_group_name_H-M   'P 1'
#
loop_
_entity.id
_entity.type
_entity.pdbx_description
1 polymer ?
#
loop_
_entity_poly.entity_id
_entity_poly.type
_entity_poly.pdbx_seq_one_letter_code
_entity_poly.pdbx_strand_id
1 'polypeptide(L)'
;MNVLKYGMAICAMMICGAAEAQLSVGYYKFKNGAEYSGELKRRKPNGMGRTVYPNGDMYEGQYLKGKRDGQGTMMLNIGERYIGEWKEDMKQGEGTYYFTNNNMYVGAWEQDQQEGKGKMDYFNGDKYEGEWSKSKRNGQGKYVWAGGAVYEGHWKNDLKDGSGKMIWEDGSQYEGHWKNGFRHGKGTFTYTNGDKYTGEWKEDVQDGKGVYYFHNGEKYEGEYANSERTGKGVYTYPNGDIYEGEFKNGKQDGQGVFKWANGAVYEGAWRDNERNGQGKYIWANGDVYEGEWKHNMAEGTGKLFMTDGSVYEGSFERGKEHGKGVIKEKDGTVFEGEFKNGKKDGDFVEKDASGKIIRTGTFKNGRLLDDKKM
;
A
#
# COMPACT_ATOMS: atom_id res chain seq x y z
N MET A 1 -95.92 30.95 12.40
CA MET A 1 -95.58 32.11 13.21
C MET A 1 -94.12 32.41 13.00
N ASN A 2 -93.84 33.60 12.53
CA ASN A 2 -92.56 34.27 12.31
C ASN A 2 -91.56 33.74 11.26
N VAL A 3 -91.62 34.32 10.13
CA VAL A 3 -90.70 34.44 9.03
C VAL A 3 -89.56 35.40 9.41
N LEU A 4 -88.36 35.04 9.23
CA LEU A 4 -87.25 35.99 9.15
C LEU A 4 -86.47 35.81 7.83
N LYS A 5 -86.60 36.82 6.99
CA LYS A 5 -85.88 37.03 5.75
C LYS A 5 -84.46 37.38 6.05
N TYR A 6 -83.52 36.70 5.44
CA TYR A 6 -82.12 37.15 5.29
C TYR A 6 -81.80 37.35 3.82
N GLY A 7 -81.55 38.61 3.47
CA GLY A 7 -81.11 39.00 2.16
C GLY A 7 -79.74 38.51 1.82
N MET A 8 -79.61 37.91 0.65
CA MET A 8 -78.33 37.51 0.05
C MET A 8 -77.70 38.70 -0.63
N ALA A 9 -76.66 39.27 -0.05
CA ALA A 9 -75.76 40.21 -0.74
C ALA A 9 -74.87 39.44 -1.66
N ILE A 10 -75.06 39.53 -2.96
CA ILE A 10 -74.14 38.99 -3.97
C ILE A 10 -72.93 39.90 -4.04
N CYS A 11 -71.82 39.48 -3.42
CA CYS A 11 -70.50 40.09 -3.59
C CYS A 11 -69.94 39.61 -4.92
N ALA A 12 -70.03 40.42 -5.96
CA ALA A 12 -69.36 40.14 -7.24
C ALA A 12 -67.83 40.25 -7.03
N MET A 13 -67.19 39.12 -6.81
CA MET A 13 -65.71 39.04 -6.93
C MET A 13 -65.35 39.16 -8.40
N MET A 14 -64.84 40.32 -8.80
CA MET A 14 -64.08 40.45 -10.04
C MET A 14 -62.83 39.57 -9.95
N ILE A 15 -62.88 38.36 -10.50
CA ILE A 15 -61.73 37.59 -10.82
C ILE A 15 -60.99 38.31 -11.95
N CYS A 16 -60.02 39.11 -11.62
CA CYS A 16 -59.05 39.64 -12.56
C CYS A 16 -58.20 38.46 -13.08
N GLY A 17 -58.75 37.70 -14.01
CA GLY A 17 -58.07 36.66 -14.74
C GLY A 17 -56.98 37.31 -15.57
N ALA A 18 -55.73 37.23 -15.10
CA ALA A 18 -54.60 37.45 -15.98
C ALA A 18 -54.72 36.43 -17.12
N ALA A 19 -55.13 36.93 -18.30
CA ALA A 19 -55.24 36.11 -19.52
C ALA A 19 -53.80 35.49 -19.74
N GLU A 20 -53.68 34.23 -19.46
CA GLU A 20 -52.44 33.51 -19.83
C GLU A 20 -52.30 33.61 -21.35
N ALA A 21 -51.19 34.22 -21.79
CA ALA A 21 -50.95 34.37 -23.22
C ALA A 21 -50.90 32.98 -23.86
N GLN A 22 -51.85 32.77 -24.81
CA GLN A 22 -51.98 31.50 -25.53
C GLN A 22 -50.68 31.19 -26.29
N LEU A 23 -50.22 29.95 -26.28
CA LEU A 23 -49.13 29.47 -27.10
C LEU A 23 -49.53 29.52 -28.56
N SER A 24 -48.68 30.02 -29.43
CA SER A 24 -48.83 30.02 -30.88
C SER A 24 -47.61 29.34 -31.52
N VAL A 25 -47.79 28.61 -32.58
CA VAL A 25 -46.70 28.03 -33.35
C VAL A 25 -46.17 29.07 -34.33
N GLY A 26 -44.86 29.23 -34.46
CA GLY A 26 -44.24 30.22 -35.32
C GLY A 26 -42.73 30.13 -35.40
N TYR A 27 -42.14 31.17 -36.01
CA TYR A 27 -40.70 31.30 -36.19
C TYR A 27 -40.15 32.46 -35.38
N TYR A 28 -38.87 32.27 -34.88
CA TYR A 28 -38.13 33.30 -34.18
C TYR A 28 -36.67 33.27 -34.57
N LYS A 29 -36.09 34.44 -34.84
CA LYS A 29 -34.65 34.55 -35.14
C LYS A 29 -33.93 35.20 -33.94
N PHE A 30 -32.98 34.48 -33.40
CA PHE A 30 -32.12 34.97 -32.30
C PHE A 30 -31.11 36.01 -32.82
N LYS A 31 -30.59 36.85 -31.95
CA LYS A 31 -29.59 37.86 -32.29
C LYS A 31 -28.28 37.26 -32.83
N ASN A 32 -27.93 36.03 -32.43
CA ASN A 32 -26.75 35.28 -32.91
C ASN A 32 -26.98 34.59 -34.25
N GLY A 33 -28.11 34.85 -34.90
CA GLY A 33 -28.45 34.26 -36.20
C GLY A 33 -29.16 32.92 -36.16
N ALA A 34 -29.28 32.28 -34.96
CA ALA A 34 -29.96 31.00 -34.84
C ALA A 34 -31.49 31.14 -35.19
N GLU A 35 -32.03 30.11 -35.82
CA GLU A 35 -33.40 30.09 -36.30
C GLU A 35 -34.22 29.06 -35.55
N TYR A 36 -35.30 29.55 -34.89
CA TYR A 36 -36.20 28.74 -34.10
C TYR A 36 -37.53 28.52 -34.84
N SER A 37 -38.06 27.32 -34.71
CA SER A 37 -39.41 26.96 -35.10
C SER A 37 -40.10 26.20 -33.96
N GLY A 38 -41.28 26.61 -33.56
CA GLY A 38 -41.98 25.98 -32.45
C GLY A 38 -42.99 26.88 -31.76
N GLU A 39 -43.27 26.54 -30.48
CA GLU A 39 -44.24 27.26 -29.67
C GLU A 39 -43.70 28.61 -29.16
N LEU A 40 -44.49 29.64 -29.25
CA LEU A 40 -44.18 31.00 -28.85
C LEU A 40 -45.16 31.48 -27.79
N LYS A 41 -44.70 32.20 -26.78
CA LYS A 41 -45.48 32.99 -25.85
C LYS A 41 -44.95 34.43 -25.87
N ARG A 42 -45.83 35.39 -26.17
CA ARG A 42 -45.46 36.83 -26.33
C ARG A 42 -44.29 37.02 -27.32
N ARG A 43 -44.33 36.32 -28.47
CA ARG A 43 -43.34 36.37 -29.55
C ARG A 43 -41.94 35.87 -29.16
N LYS A 44 -41.82 35.08 -28.10
CA LYS A 44 -40.53 34.44 -27.69
C LYS A 44 -40.70 32.94 -27.61
N PRO A 45 -39.64 32.17 -27.87
CA PRO A 45 -39.64 30.72 -27.69
C PRO A 45 -40.11 30.33 -26.29
N ASN A 46 -41.15 29.49 -26.22
CA ASN A 46 -41.73 29.03 -24.96
C ASN A 46 -42.61 27.81 -25.22
N GLY A 47 -42.31 26.70 -24.57
CA GLY A 47 -42.88 25.39 -24.89
C GLY A 47 -41.94 24.58 -25.79
N MET A 48 -42.48 23.69 -26.61
CA MET A 48 -41.66 22.83 -27.48
C MET A 48 -41.22 23.57 -28.75
N GLY A 49 -39.97 23.32 -29.16
CA GLY A 49 -39.44 23.90 -30.39
C GLY A 49 -38.06 23.38 -30.77
N ARG A 50 -37.66 23.75 -31.99
CA ARG A 50 -36.41 23.38 -32.60
C ARG A 50 -35.64 24.63 -32.98
N THR A 51 -34.33 24.67 -32.65
CA THR A 51 -33.42 25.73 -33.10
C THR A 51 -32.30 25.14 -33.93
N VAL A 52 -32.00 25.79 -35.05
CA VAL A 52 -30.84 25.53 -35.90
C VAL A 52 -29.89 26.72 -35.74
N TYR A 53 -28.64 26.46 -35.33
CA TYR A 53 -27.60 27.45 -35.13
C TYR A 53 -26.80 27.66 -36.42
N PRO A 54 -26.18 28.83 -36.63
CA PRO A 54 -25.42 29.10 -37.86
C PRO A 54 -24.21 28.17 -38.08
N ASN A 55 -23.66 27.57 -37.00
CA ASN A 55 -22.59 26.60 -37.07
C ASN A 55 -23.06 25.17 -37.37
N GLY A 56 -24.37 24.96 -37.60
CA GLY A 56 -24.95 23.66 -37.87
C GLY A 56 -25.39 22.86 -36.66
N ASP A 57 -25.17 23.34 -35.43
CA ASP A 57 -25.73 22.72 -34.24
C ASP A 57 -27.26 22.77 -34.25
N MET A 58 -27.91 21.83 -33.60
CA MET A 58 -29.37 21.78 -33.50
C MET A 58 -29.80 21.47 -32.07
N TYR A 59 -30.81 22.18 -31.61
CA TYR A 59 -31.51 21.87 -30.37
C TYR A 59 -32.99 21.59 -30.66
N GLU A 60 -33.50 20.54 -30.01
CA GLU A 60 -34.95 20.23 -30.02
C GLU A 60 -35.37 19.92 -28.59
N GLY A 61 -36.36 20.66 -28.10
CA GLY A 61 -36.81 20.52 -26.71
C GLY A 61 -37.61 21.69 -26.19
N GLN A 62 -37.66 21.77 -24.86
CA GLN A 62 -38.43 22.75 -24.13
C GLN A 62 -37.71 24.10 -24.02
N TYR A 63 -38.51 25.15 -24.08
CA TYR A 63 -38.09 26.55 -23.93
C TYR A 63 -38.94 27.27 -22.90
N LEU A 64 -38.31 28.12 -22.13
CA LEU A 64 -38.97 29.08 -21.23
C LEU A 64 -38.40 30.48 -21.44
N LYS A 65 -39.27 31.44 -21.80
CA LYS A 65 -38.90 32.85 -22.01
C LYS A 65 -37.74 33.07 -22.99
N GLY A 66 -37.57 32.21 -23.97
CA GLY A 66 -36.55 32.30 -25.01
C GLY A 66 -35.24 31.57 -24.70
N LYS A 67 -35.15 30.85 -23.57
CA LYS A 67 -34.01 30.02 -23.19
C LYS A 67 -34.41 28.53 -23.22
N ARG A 68 -33.45 27.64 -23.48
CA ARG A 68 -33.63 26.19 -23.29
C ARG A 68 -33.85 25.94 -21.80
N ASP A 69 -34.97 25.30 -21.46
CA ASP A 69 -35.37 25.06 -20.07
C ASP A 69 -36.37 23.89 -20.05
N GLY A 70 -36.03 22.81 -19.32
CA GLY A 70 -36.73 21.55 -19.31
C GLY A 70 -36.02 20.48 -20.15
N GLN A 71 -36.74 19.49 -20.67
CA GLN A 71 -36.16 18.39 -21.44
C GLN A 71 -35.80 18.81 -22.88
N GLY A 72 -34.62 18.34 -23.35
CA GLY A 72 -34.22 18.61 -24.73
C GLY A 72 -32.97 17.87 -25.20
N THR A 73 -32.84 17.82 -26.52
CA THR A 73 -31.72 17.21 -27.21
C THR A 73 -30.91 18.29 -27.94
N MET A 74 -29.61 18.36 -27.65
CA MET A 74 -28.63 19.14 -28.40
C MET A 74 -27.80 18.21 -29.28
N MET A 75 -27.74 18.48 -30.56
CA MET A 75 -26.87 17.82 -31.54
C MET A 75 -25.84 18.84 -32.01
N LEU A 76 -24.58 18.60 -31.72
CA LEU A 76 -23.47 19.42 -32.19
C LEU A 76 -23.04 18.98 -33.60
N ASN A 77 -22.68 19.93 -34.46
CA ASN A 77 -22.22 19.65 -35.83
C ASN A 77 -20.95 18.77 -35.88
N ILE A 78 -20.21 18.70 -34.77
CA ILE A 78 -19.03 17.82 -34.62
C ILE A 78 -19.41 16.36 -34.31
N GLY A 79 -20.70 16.03 -34.20
CA GLY A 79 -21.22 14.69 -33.94
C GLY A 79 -21.47 14.34 -32.46
N GLU A 80 -21.22 15.27 -31.55
CA GLU A 80 -21.58 15.08 -30.13
C GLU A 80 -23.08 15.32 -29.91
N ARG A 81 -23.65 14.69 -28.88
CA ARG A 81 -25.07 14.82 -28.55
C ARG A 81 -25.28 14.80 -27.04
N TYR A 82 -26.11 15.74 -26.57
CA TYR A 82 -26.64 15.73 -25.21
C TYR A 82 -28.16 15.52 -25.23
N ILE A 83 -28.66 14.65 -24.39
CA ILE A 83 -30.08 14.41 -24.14
C ILE A 83 -30.32 14.53 -22.66
N GLY A 84 -31.13 15.48 -22.21
CA GLY A 84 -31.36 15.65 -20.77
C GLY A 84 -32.04 16.97 -20.43
N GLU A 85 -31.89 17.32 -19.16
CA GLU A 85 -32.47 18.52 -18.61
C GLU A 85 -31.63 19.77 -18.90
N TRP A 86 -32.33 20.87 -19.09
CA TRP A 86 -31.79 22.20 -19.35
C TRP A 86 -32.37 23.20 -18.38
N LYS A 87 -31.56 24.14 -17.93
CA LYS A 87 -31.95 25.25 -17.12
C LYS A 87 -31.27 26.52 -17.60
N GLU A 88 -32.07 27.52 -18.05
CA GLU A 88 -31.54 28.80 -18.51
C GLU A 88 -30.38 28.69 -19.52
N ASP A 89 -30.51 27.81 -20.53
CA ASP A 89 -29.56 27.49 -21.60
C ASP A 89 -28.36 26.62 -21.17
N MET A 90 -28.26 26.16 -19.91
CA MET A 90 -27.20 25.27 -19.40
C MET A 90 -27.75 23.86 -19.19
N LYS A 91 -26.89 22.85 -19.36
CA LYS A 91 -27.19 21.47 -18.97
C LYS A 91 -27.35 21.41 -17.46
N GLN A 92 -28.40 20.78 -16.99
CA GLN A 92 -28.80 20.70 -15.59
C GLN A 92 -29.48 19.35 -15.32
N GLY A 93 -29.58 18.90 -14.06
CA GLY A 93 -30.30 17.69 -13.70
C GLY A 93 -29.70 16.43 -14.35
N GLU A 94 -30.56 15.49 -14.74
CA GLU A 94 -30.12 14.23 -15.34
C GLU A 94 -29.95 14.35 -16.86
N GLY A 95 -28.89 13.74 -17.39
CA GLY A 95 -28.66 13.76 -18.83
C GLY A 95 -27.62 12.76 -19.31
N THR A 96 -27.70 12.44 -20.61
CA THR A 96 -26.77 11.59 -21.34
C THR A 96 -25.98 12.40 -22.34
N TYR A 97 -24.69 12.30 -22.33
CA TYR A 97 -23.76 12.91 -23.28
C TYR A 97 -23.03 11.86 -24.09
N TYR A 98 -23.10 11.96 -25.41
CA TYR A 98 -22.35 11.12 -26.35
C TYR A 98 -21.22 11.95 -26.95
N PHE A 99 -19.99 11.53 -26.72
CA PHE A 99 -18.78 12.18 -27.21
C PHE A 99 -18.38 11.69 -28.62
N THR A 100 -17.65 12.48 -29.37
CA THR A 100 -17.14 12.10 -30.71
C THR A 100 -16.25 10.87 -30.70
N ASN A 101 -15.55 10.61 -29.58
CA ASN A 101 -14.69 9.44 -29.40
C ASN A 101 -15.46 8.18 -28.95
N ASN A 102 -16.79 8.17 -29.07
CA ASN A 102 -17.68 7.10 -28.63
C ASN A 102 -17.70 6.84 -27.12
N ASN A 103 -17.21 7.75 -26.30
CA ASN A 103 -17.48 7.71 -24.87
C ASN A 103 -18.92 8.13 -24.61
N MET A 104 -19.51 7.64 -23.52
CA MET A 104 -20.87 8.00 -23.12
C MET A 104 -20.91 8.29 -21.62
N TYR A 105 -21.41 9.46 -21.26
CA TYR A 105 -21.69 9.81 -19.88
C TYR A 105 -23.20 9.81 -19.63
N VAL A 106 -23.61 9.20 -18.51
CA VAL A 106 -25.00 9.23 -18.01
C VAL A 106 -24.97 9.64 -16.55
N GLY A 107 -25.64 10.73 -16.20
CA GLY A 107 -25.68 11.19 -14.81
C GLY A 107 -26.06 12.65 -14.66
N ALA A 108 -25.76 13.17 -13.47
CA ALA A 108 -26.13 14.50 -13.07
C ALA A 108 -25.23 15.58 -13.70
N TRP A 109 -25.86 16.72 -13.99
CA TRP A 109 -25.27 17.91 -14.57
C TRP A 109 -25.62 19.15 -13.75
N GLU A 110 -24.66 20.03 -13.58
CA GLU A 110 -24.87 21.35 -13.01
C GLU A 110 -24.08 22.40 -13.78
N GLN A 111 -24.78 23.43 -14.32
CA GLN A 111 -24.15 24.54 -15.08
C GLN A 111 -23.16 24.04 -16.16
N ASP A 112 -23.62 23.14 -17.04
CA ASP A 112 -22.87 22.51 -18.13
C ASP A 112 -21.75 21.55 -17.70
N GLN A 113 -21.56 21.30 -16.40
CA GLN A 113 -20.53 20.40 -15.87
C GLN A 113 -21.15 19.09 -15.34
N GLN A 114 -20.42 18.00 -15.46
CA GLN A 114 -20.73 16.75 -14.77
C GLN A 114 -20.57 16.98 -13.28
N GLU A 115 -21.64 16.75 -12.50
CA GLU A 115 -21.66 16.97 -11.06
C GLU A 115 -22.49 15.86 -10.40
N GLY A 116 -22.20 15.51 -9.11
CA GLY A 116 -22.94 14.46 -8.42
C GLY A 116 -22.66 13.06 -8.95
N LYS A 117 -23.66 12.19 -8.99
CA LYS A 117 -23.49 10.79 -9.43
C LYS A 117 -23.57 10.65 -10.94
N GLY A 118 -22.71 9.82 -11.51
CA GLY A 118 -22.73 9.53 -12.94
C GLY A 118 -21.90 8.32 -13.33
N LYS A 119 -22.16 7.84 -14.53
CA LYS A 119 -21.48 6.71 -15.18
C LYS A 119 -20.81 7.20 -16.46
N MET A 120 -19.58 6.75 -16.67
CA MET A 120 -18.84 6.96 -17.92
C MET A 120 -18.51 5.60 -18.52
N ASP A 121 -18.98 5.33 -19.70
CA ASP A 121 -18.53 4.23 -20.54
C ASP A 121 -17.51 4.78 -21.53
N TYR A 122 -16.29 4.28 -21.48
CA TYR A 122 -15.21 4.69 -22.37
C TYR A 122 -15.15 3.79 -23.60
N PHE A 123 -14.78 4.34 -24.74
CA PHE A 123 -14.64 3.62 -26.01
C PHE A 123 -13.71 2.39 -25.95
N ASN A 124 -12.65 2.47 -25.11
CA ASN A 124 -11.72 1.37 -24.91
C ASN A 124 -12.27 0.22 -24.03
N GLY A 125 -13.52 0.32 -23.60
CA GLY A 125 -14.19 -0.67 -22.74
C GLY A 125 -14.07 -0.43 -21.24
N ASP A 126 -13.32 0.58 -20.82
CA ASP A 126 -13.27 0.98 -19.40
C ASP A 126 -14.62 1.55 -18.96
N LYS A 127 -14.89 1.47 -17.65
CA LYS A 127 -16.12 2.02 -17.05
C LYS A 127 -15.81 2.71 -15.75
N TYR A 128 -16.45 3.85 -15.53
CA TYR A 128 -16.47 4.50 -14.24
C TYR A 128 -17.90 4.72 -13.76
N GLU A 129 -18.18 4.42 -12.52
CA GLU A 129 -19.42 4.74 -11.84
C GLU A 129 -19.11 5.37 -10.48
N GLY A 130 -19.54 6.59 -10.25
CA GLY A 130 -19.21 7.28 -9.01
C GLY A 130 -19.59 8.75 -9.02
N GLU A 131 -18.95 9.47 -8.12
CA GLU A 131 -19.18 10.89 -7.93
C GLU A 131 -18.30 11.74 -8.85
N TRP A 132 -18.86 12.88 -9.28
CA TRP A 132 -18.24 13.84 -10.17
C TRP A 132 -18.32 15.22 -9.54
N SER A 133 -17.32 16.03 -9.76
CA SER A 133 -17.36 17.45 -9.47
C SER A 133 -16.54 18.23 -10.51
N LYS A 134 -17.18 19.26 -11.10
CA LYS A 134 -16.58 20.08 -12.16
C LYS A 134 -16.00 19.24 -13.29
N SER A 135 -16.78 18.25 -13.75
CA SER A 135 -16.43 17.30 -14.82
C SER A 135 -15.19 16.45 -14.55
N LYS A 136 -14.84 16.23 -13.27
CA LYS A 136 -13.79 15.33 -12.83
C LYS A 136 -14.32 14.30 -11.85
N ARG A 137 -13.78 13.10 -11.87
CA ARG A 137 -14.06 12.07 -10.86
C ARG A 137 -13.62 12.61 -9.49
N ASN A 138 -14.54 12.65 -8.54
CA ASN A 138 -14.30 13.23 -7.22
C ASN A 138 -15.28 12.62 -6.21
N GLY A 139 -14.81 12.21 -5.02
CA GLY A 139 -15.61 11.46 -4.06
C GLY A 139 -15.53 9.95 -4.26
N GLN A 140 -16.57 9.21 -3.94
CA GLN A 140 -16.59 7.76 -4.07
C GLN A 140 -16.83 7.31 -5.51
N GLY A 141 -16.10 6.30 -5.96
CA GLY A 141 -16.31 5.74 -7.29
C GLY A 141 -15.58 4.44 -7.56
N LYS A 142 -16.13 3.70 -8.51
CA LYS A 142 -15.60 2.44 -9.00
C LYS A 142 -15.16 2.59 -10.45
N TYR A 143 -13.92 2.24 -10.72
CA TYR A 143 -13.38 2.18 -12.07
C TYR A 143 -13.08 0.73 -12.43
N VAL A 144 -13.55 0.28 -13.56
CA VAL A 144 -13.30 -1.05 -14.11
C VAL A 144 -12.55 -0.87 -15.43
N TRP A 145 -11.33 -1.34 -15.50
CA TRP A 145 -10.56 -1.36 -16.74
C TRP A 145 -11.02 -2.49 -17.65
N ALA A 146 -10.92 -2.32 -18.95
CA ALA A 146 -11.31 -3.34 -19.93
C ALA A 146 -10.55 -4.67 -19.76
N GLY A 147 -9.30 -4.62 -19.24
CA GLY A 147 -8.48 -5.77 -18.90
C GLY A 147 -8.91 -6.52 -17.64
N GLY A 148 -9.91 -6.03 -16.91
CA GLY A 148 -10.46 -6.69 -15.74
C GLY A 148 -9.96 -6.15 -14.39
N ALA A 149 -8.98 -5.24 -14.38
CA ALA A 149 -8.58 -4.57 -13.16
C ALA A 149 -9.73 -3.70 -12.61
N VAL A 150 -9.80 -3.55 -11.28
CA VAL A 150 -10.87 -2.79 -10.61
C VAL A 150 -10.29 -1.94 -9.51
N TYR A 151 -10.63 -0.66 -9.49
CA TYR A 151 -10.44 0.21 -8.34
C TYR A 151 -11.78 0.67 -7.79
N GLU A 152 -11.96 0.58 -6.49
CA GLU A 152 -13.11 1.08 -5.76
C GLU A 152 -12.65 1.88 -4.55
N GLY A 153 -12.98 3.15 -4.49
CA GLY A 153 -12.51 4.04 -3.43
C GLY A 153 -12.69 5.51 -3.74
N HIS A 154 -11.93 6.32 -3.02
CA HIS A 154 -11.98 7.76 -3.14
C HIS A 154 -11.18 8.29 -4.33
N TRP A 155 -11.74 9.31 -4.97
CA TRP A 155 -11.18 10.05 -6.10
C TRP A 155 -11.09 11.52 -5.75
N LYS A 156 -10.08 12.19 -6.26
CA LYS A 156 -9.92 13.63 -6.20
C LYS A 156 -9.30 14.14 -7.48
N ASN A 157 -10.04 14.98 -8.22
CA ASN A 157 -9.58 15.55 -9.50
C ASN A 157 -9.01 14.47 -10.44
N ASP A 158 -9.76 13.40 -10.69
CA ASP A 158 -9.41 12.24 -11.54
C ASP A 158 -8.31 11.32 -11.01
N LEU A 159 -7.74 11.57 -9.84
CA LEU A 159 -6.71 10.74 -9.22
C LEU A 159 -7.29 9.93 -8.05
N LYS A 160 -6.77 8.73 -7.84
CA LYS A 160 -7.03 7.95 -6.60
C LYS A 160 -6.45 8.72 -5.42
N ASP A 161 -7.28 9.08 -4.44
CA ASP A 161 -6.86 9.91 -3.29
C ASP A 161 -7.77 9.64 -2.10
N GLY A 162 -7.23 9.14 -1.00
CA GLY A 162 -7.98 8.64 0.17
C GLY A 162 -7.99 7.13 0.24
N SER A 163 -8.96 6.54 0.91
CA SER A 163 -9.06 5.08 1.06
C SER A 163 -9.62 4.42 -0.19
N GLY A 164 -9.05 3.27 -0.57
CA GLY A 164 -9.53 2.52 -1.72
C GLY A 164 -8.89 1.15 -1.85
N LYS A 165 -9.58 0.30 -2.61
CA LYS A 165 -9.13 -1.05 -2.96
C LYS A 165 -8.88 -1.15 -4.45
N MET A 166 -7.71 -1.68 -4.81
CA MET A 166 -7.32 -2.02 -6.16
C MET A 166 -7.16 -3.53 -6.29
N ILE A 167 -7.71 -4.09 -7.34
CA ILE A 167 -7.49 -5.47 -7.78
C ILE A 167 -6.92 -5.37 -9.19
N TRP A 168 -5.72 -5.89 -9.41
CA TRP A 168 -5.10 -5.92 -10.73
C TRP A 168 -5.54 -7.13 -11.55
N GLU A 169 -5.25 -7.13 -12.85
CA GLU A 169 -5.59 -8.22 -13.78
C GLU A 169 -4.98 -9.56 -13.37
N ASP A 170 -3.80 -9.54 -12.76
CA ASP A 170 -3.10 -10.73 -12.27
C ASP A 170 -3.72 -11.29 -10.97
N GLY A 171 -4.72 -10.60 -10.39
CA GLY A 171 -5.37 -10.97 -9.14
C GLY A 171 -4.69 -10.45 -7.88
N SER A 172 -3.53 -9.79 -7.97
CA SER A 172 -2.94 -9.09 -6.83
C SER A 172 -3.87 -7.98 -6.35
N GLN A 173 -3.79 -7.61 -5.07
CA GLN A 173 -4.71 -6.65 -4.47
C GLN A 173 -3.98 -5.69 -3.55
N TYR A 174 -4.44 -4.44 -3.54
CA TYR A 174 -4.06 -3.46 -2.53
C TYR A 174 -5.31 -2.85 -1.90
N GLU A 175 -5.33 -2.79 -0.58
CA GLU A 175 -6.36 -2.09 0.18
C GLU A 175 -5.68 -1.16 1.18
N GLY A 176 -5.93 0.14 1.05
CA GLY A 176 -5.23 1.13 1.86
C GLY A 176 -5.44 2.55 1.39
N HIS A 177 -4.54 3.42 1.83
CA HIS A 177 -4.57 4.82 1.47
C HIS A 177 -3.85 5.09 0.15
N TRP A 178 -4.39 6.04 -0.60
CA TRP A 178 -3.89 6.55 -1.87
C TRP A 178 -3.68 8.05 -1.77
N LYS A 179 -2.70 8.55 -2.45
CA LYS A 179 -2.44 10.00 -2.58
C LYS A 179 -1.93 10.30 -3.99
N ASN A 180 -2.63 11.19 -4.69
CA ASN A 180 -2.28 11.60 -6.06
C ASN A 180 -2.07 10.41 -7.02
N GLY A 181 -2.83 9.33 -6.86
CA GLY A 181 -2.75 8.13 -7.70
C GLY A 181 -1.82 7.03 -7.19
N PHE A 182 -0.95 7.30 -6.22
CA PHE A 182 0.04 6.37 -5.65
C PHE A 182 -0.44 5.76 -4.33
N ARG A 183 -0.02 4.53 -4.02
CA ARG A 183 -0.18 3.95 -2.68
C ARG A 183 0.60 4.80 -1.68
N HIS A 184 -0.04 5.16 -0.58
CA HIS A 184 0.53 6.06 0.42
C HIS A 184 -0.05 5.76 1.81
N GLY A 185 0.70 6.11 2.90
CA GLY A 185 0.21 5.85 4.25
C GLY A 185 0.05 4.35 4.53
N LYS A 186 -0.93 3.96 5.33
CA LYS A 186 -1.13 2.56 5.70
C LYS A 186 -1.93 1.80 4.65
N GLY A 187 -1.48 0.57 4.35
CA GLY A 187 -2.18 -0.32 3.43
C GLY A 187 -1.66 -1.75 3.43
N THR A 188 -2.45 -2.63 2.88
CA THR A 188 -2.15 -4.05 2.72
C THR A 188 -2.06 -4.41 1.25
N PHE A 189 -0.96 -5.01 0.83
CA PHE A 189 -0.80 -5.60 -0.48
C PHE A 189 -0.79 -7.13 -0.37
N THR A 190 -1.61 -7.79 -1.14
CA THR A 190 -1.65 -9.24 -1.26
C THR A 190 -1.17 -9.63 -2.66
N TYR A 191 -0.10 -10.37 -2.72
CA TYR A 191 0.52 -10.86 -3.95
C TYR A 191 -0.18 -12.13 -4.47
N THR A 192 -0.04 -12.41 -5.75
CA THR A 192 -0.64 -13.58 -6.39
C THR A 192 -0.10 -14.92 -5.87
N ASN A 193 1.15 -14.93 -5.39
CA ASN A 193 1.76 -16.10 -4.78
C ASN A 193 1.31 -16.38 -3.33
N GLY A 194 0.45 -15.52 -2.78
CA GLY A 194 -0.04 -15.61 -1.39
C GLY A 194 0.75 -14.83 -0.36
N ASP A 195 1.86 -14.19 -0.75
CA ASP A 195 2.58 -13.27 0.13
C ASP A 195 1.69 -12.06 0.48
N LYS A 196 1.94 -11.46 1.63
CA LYS A 196 1.17 -10.29 2.09
C LYS A 196 2.06 -9.31 2.81
N TYR A 197 2.01 -8.05 2.39
CA TYR A 197 2.60 -6.95 3.13
C TYR A 197 1.51 -6.08 3.75
N THR A 198 1.64 -5.75 5.02
CA THR A 198 0.79 -4.79 5.73
C THR A 198 1.69 -3.77 6.41
N GLY A 199 1.59 -2.51 6.03
CA GLY A 199 2.51 -1.48 6.57
C GLY A 199 2.34 -0.13 5.93
N GLU A 200 3.40 0.67 6.05
CA GLU A 200 3.45 2.02 5.54
C GLU A 200 3.97 2.05 4.10
N TRP A 201 3.41 2.96 3.31
CA TRP A 201 3.69 3.17 1.89
C TRP A 201 3.97 4.63 1.61
N LYS A 202 4.89 4.89 0.72
CA LYS A 202 5.19 6.23 0.21
C LYS A 202 5.45 6.15 -1.28
N GLU A 203 4.56 6.77 -2.08
CA GLU A 203 4.71 6.83 -3.54
C GLU A 203 4.97 5.45 -4.18
N ASP A 204 4.09 4.46 -3.85
CA ASP A 204 4.12 3.07 -4.32
C ASP A 204 5.22 2.18 -3.74
N VAL A 205 6.12 2.68 -2.90
CA VAL A 205 7.14 1.86 -2.23
C VAL A 205 6.80 1.61 -0.76
N GLN A 206 7.23 0.47 -0.23
CA GLN A 206 7.17 0.18 1.20
C GLN A 206 8.20 1.07 1.91
N ASP A 207 7.74 1.93 2.82
CA ASP A 207 8.58 2.90 3.51
C ASP A 207 8.00 3.20 4.89
N GLY A 208 8.77 2.93 5.95
CA GLY A 208 8.31 2.98 7.33
C GLY A 208 8.14 1.60 7.94
N LYS A 209 7.23 1.43 8.90
CA LYS A 209 7.01 0.16 9.59
C LYS A 209 6.05 -0.75 8.83
N GLY A 210 6.37 -2.06 8.81
CA GLY A 210 5.52 -3.04 8.15
C GLY A 210 5.76 -4.48 8.57
N VAL A 211 4.82 -5.32 8.21
CA VAL A 211 4.87 -6.77 8.40
C VAL A 211 4.71 -7.44 7.04
N TYR A 212 5.64 -8.31 6.71
CA TYR A 212 5.59 -9.14 5.52
C TYR A 212 5.35 -10.60 5.93
N TYR A 213 4.33 -11.20 5.40
CA TYR A 213 4.02 -12.62 5.53
C TYR A 213 4.34 -13.29 4.21
N PHE A 214 5.27 -14.21 4.23
CA PHE A 214 5.61 -15.04 3.09
C PHE A 214 4.68 -16.25 3.00
N HIS A 215 4.35 -16.69 1.81
CA HIS A 215 3.49 -17.87 1.59
C HIS A 215 4.09 -19.17 2.14
N ASN A 216 5.41 -19.22 2.32
CA ASN A 216 6.12 -20.36 2.90
C ASN A 216 6.06 -20.38 4.45
N GLY A 217 5.37 -19.42 5.08
CA GLY A 217 5.20 -19.30 6.52
C GLY A 217 6.27 -18.47 7.23
N GLU A 218 7.24 -17.91 6.52
CA GLU A 218 8.15 -16.91 7.09
C GLU A 218 7.41 -15.61 7.38
N LYS A 219 7.91 -14.85 8.34
CA LYS A 219 7.40 -13.52 8.69
C LYS A 219 8.54 -12.56 8.96
N TYR A 220 8.46 -11.36 8.40
CA TYR A 220 9.29 -10.24 8.82
C TYR A 220 8.41 -9.13 9.39
N GLU A 221 8.82 -8.55 10.50
CA GLU A 221 8.19 -7.39 11.13
C GLU A 221 9.27 -6.37 11.47
N GLY A 222 9.25 -5.19 10.86
CA GLY A 222 10.32 -4.21 11.05
C GLY A 222 10.20 -3.00 10.15
N GLU A 223 11.33 -2.34 9.95
CA GLU A 223 11.44 -1.11 9.18
C GLU A 223 11.76 -1.40 7.72
N TYR A 224 11.22 -0.56 6.84
CA TYR A 224 11.44 -0.56 5.40
C TYR A 224 11.89 0.81 4.91
N ALA A 225 12.77 0.84 3.95
CA ALA A 225 13.08 2.01 3.16
C ALA A 225 13.19 1.59 1.68
N ASN A 226 12.48 2.28 0.78
CA ASN A 226 12.48 1.98 -0.66
C ASN A 226 12.23 0.49 -0.96
N SER A 227 11.27 -0.13 -0.25
CA SER A 227 10.90 -1.55 -0.36
C SER A 227 11.97 -2.55 0.10
N GLU A 228 13.02 -2.10 0.76
CA GLU A 228 14.04 -2.97 1.37
C GLU A 228 13.95 -2.95 2.89
N ARG A 229 14.15 -4.12 3.52
CA ARG A 229 14.22 -4.22 4.98
C ARG A 229 15.43 -3.44 5.47
N THR A 230 15.24 -2.60 6.50
CA THR A 230 16.28 -1.75 7.08
C THR A 230 16.05 -1.57 8.58
N GLY A 231 16.98 -0.92 9.28
CA GLY A 231 16.80 -0.62 10.70
C GLY A 231 16.54 -1.86 11.54
N LYS A 232 15.68 -1.76 12.55
CA LYS A 232 15.39 -2.87 13.45
C LYS A 232 14.21 -3.70 12.95
N GLY A 233 14.32 -5.03 13.10
CA GLY A 233 13.25 -5.94 12.73
C GLY A 233 13.39 -7.33 13.36
N VAL A 234 12.30 -8.08 13.27
CA VAL A 234 12.18 -9.46 13.70
C VAL A 234 11.86 -10.33 12.48
N TYR A 235 12.66 -11.34 12.25
CA TYR A 235 12.41 -12.35 11.22
C TYR A 235 12.11 -13.69 11.88
N THR A 236 10.97 -14.26 11.60
CA THR A 236 10.52 -15.55 12.11
C THR A 236 10.51 -16.58 10.99
N TYR A 237 11.18 -17.69 11.18
CA TYR A 237 11.24 -18.81 10.24
C TYR A 237 10.17 -19.86 10.56
N PRO A 238 9.71 -20.66 9.56
CA PRO A 238 8.66 -21.65 9.77
C PRO A 238 9.04 -22.76 10.76
N ASN A 239 10.32 -23.04 10.89
CA ASN A 239 10.84 -24.04 11.84
C ASN A 239 10.89 -23.53 13.30
N GLY A 240 10.49 -22.28 13.54
CA GLY A 240 10.50 -21.66 14.85
C GLY A 240 11.77 -20.88 15.21
N ASP A 241 12.73 -20.81 14.30
CA ASP A 241 13.90 -19.94 14.49
C ASP A 241 13.45 -18.46 14.42
N ILE A 242 14.16 -17.60 15.17
CA ILE A 242 13.87 -16.17 15.22
C ILE A 242 15.17 -15.38 15.16
N TYR A 243 15.23 -14.41 14.25
CA TYR A 243 16.24 -13.35 14.29
C TYR A 243 15.59 -12.04 14.74
N GLU A 244 16.19 -11.37 15.70
CA GLU A 244 15.82 -10.04 16.16
C GLU A 244 17.05 -9.14 16.13
N GLY A 245 17.08 -8.13 15.28
CA GLY A 245 18.28 -7.31 15.12
C GLY A 245 18.17 -6.28 14.00
N GLU A 246 19.35 -5.82 13.59
CA GLU A 246 19.49 -4.79 12.57
C GLU A 246 19.54 -5.40 11.17
N PHE A 247 18.93 -4.67 10.22
CA PHE A 247 18.89 -4.97 8.80
C PHE A 247 19.46 -3.82 7.98
N LYS A 248 20.10 -4.15 6.90
CA LYS A 248 20.58 -3.19 5.90
C LYS A 248 20.46 -3.82 4.52
N ASN A 249 19.83 -3.10 3.58
CA ASN A 249 19.63 -3.58 2.20
C ASN A 249 19.03 -5.00 2.15
N GLY A 250 18.01 -5.25 2.99
CA GLY A 250 17.31 -6.54 3.05
C GLY A 250 18.03 -7.66 3.81
N LYS A 251 19.25 -7.46 4.29
CA LYS A 251 20.10 -8.45 4.97
C LYS A 251 20.25 -8.16 6.45
N GLN A 252 20.49 -9.21 7.26
CA GLN A 252 20.93 -9.07 8.64
C GLN A 252 22.32 -8.40 8.63
N ASP A 253 22.45 -7.22 9.22
CA ASP A 253 23.68 -6.42 9.23
C ASP A 253 23.64 -5.44 10.40
N GLY A 254 24.61 -5.53 11.30
CA GLY A 254 24.66 -4.80 12.57
C GLY A 254 24.56 -5.73 13.77
N GLN A 255 23.93 -5.31 14.85
CA GLN A 255 23.76 -6.13 16.06
C GLN A 255 22.45 -6.92 16.00
N GLY A 256 22.51 -8.19 16.42
CA GLY A 256 21.29 -9.02 16.44
C GLY A 256 21.43 -10.29 17.26
N VAL A 257 20.26 -10.81 17.62
CA VAL A 257 20.09 -12.07 18.35
C VAL A 257 19.40 -13.07 17.45
N PHE A 258 20.01 -14.24 17.28
CA PHE A 258 19.39 -15.37 16.61
C PHE A 258 19.07 -16.46 17.63
N LYS A 259 17.83 -16.87 17.70
CA LYS A 259 17.33 -17.94 18.56
C LYS A 259 16.89 -19.11 17.71
N TRP A 260 17.59 -20.23 17.83
CA TRP A 260 17.19 -21.47 17.14
C TRP A 260 16.10 -22.20 17.91
N ALA A 261 15.24 -22.89 17.20
CA ALA A 261 14.15 -23.70 17.77
C ALA A 261 14.67 -24.82 18.71
N ASN A 262 15.92 -25.27 18.55
CA ASN A 262 16.56 -26.24 19.42
C ASN A 262 17.06 -25.64 20.75
N GLY A 263 16.88 -24.35 20.97
CA GLY A 263 17.29 -23.64 22.19
C GLY A 263 18.68 -22.99 22.11
N ALA A 264 19.43 -23.15 21.05
CA ALA A 264 20.69 -22.43 20.86
C ALA A 264 20.42 -20.93 20.64
N VAL A 265 21.36 -20.07 21.02
CA VAL A 265 21.25 -18.60 20.86
C VAL A 265 22.58 -18.04 20.40
N TYR A 266 22.55 -17.14 19.44
CA TYR A 266 23.66 -16.26 19.10
C TYR A 266 23.27 -14.81 19.36
N GLU A 267 24.12 -14.07 20.01
CA GLU A 267 23.99 -12.62 20.24
C GLU A 267 25.29 -11.95 19.82
N GLY A 268 25.26 -11.05 18.86
CA GLY A 268 26.46 -10.40 18.38
C GLY A 268 26.32 -9.70 17.04
N ALA A 269 27.48 -9.44 16.44
CA ALA A 269 27.60 -8.73 15.18
C ALA A 269 27.28 -9.63 13.96
N TRP A 270 26.58 -9.04 13.01
CA TRP A 270 26.18 -9.62 11.72
C TRP A 270 26.67 -8.76 10.57
N ARG A 271 27.02 -9.39 9.47
CA ARG A 271 27.31 -8.72 8.20
C ARG A 271 26.82 -9.60 7.06
N ASP A 272 26.01 -9.03 6.17
CA ASP A 272 25.50 -9.73 4.97
C ASP A 272 24.87 -11.10 5.27
N ASN A 273 24.05 -11.23 6.33
CA ASN A 273 23.42 -12.46 6.85
C ASN A 273 24.41 -13.46 7.48
N GLU A 274 25.63 -13.08 7.77
CA GLU A 274 26.62 -13.95 8.41
C GLU A 274 27.03 -13.39 9.77
N ARG A 275 27.26 -14.26 10.76
CA ARG A 275 27.90 -13.89 12.03
C ARG A 275 29.30 -13.42 11.72
N ASN A 276 29.61 -12.17 12.06
CA ASN A 276 30.89 -11.54 11.71
C ASN A 276 31.21 -10.39 12.69
N GLY A 277 32.29 -10.50 13.42
CA GLY A 277 32.71 -9.60 14.49
C GLY A 277 32.59 -10.24 15.87
N GLN A 278 32.38 -9.47 16.91
CA GLN A 278 32.26 -10.01 18.27
C GLN A 278 30.85 -10.61 18.48
N GLY A 279 30.81 -11.77 19.16
CA GLY A 279 29.54 -12.41 19.48
C GLY A 279 29.66 -13.54 20.50
N LYS A 280 28.50 -13.81 21.12
CA LYS A 280 28.29 -14.87 22.08
C LYS A 280 27.38 -15.93 21.47
N TYR A 281 27.79 -17.18 21.51
CA TYR A 281 26.99 -18.33 21.11
C TYR A 281 26.76 -19.26 22.30
N ILE A 282 25.52 -19.58 22.56
CA ILE A 282 25.07 -20.52 23.57
C ILE A 282 24.55 -21.76 22.83
N TRP A 283 25.18 -22.89 22.98
CA TRP A 283 24.69 -24.15 22.41
C TRP A 283 23.50 -24.70 23.21
N ALA A 284 22.73 -25.56 22.56
CA ALA A 284 21.60 -26.23 23.22
C ALA A 284 21.98 -27.12 24.41
N ASN A 285 23.25 -27.59 24.46
CA ASN A 285 23.81 -28.33 25.60
C ASN A 285 24.23 -27.43 26.77
N GLY A 286 24.24 -26.11 26.57
CA GLY A 286 24.60 -25.12 27.57
C GLY A 286 26.06 -24.64 27.50
N ASP A 287 26.91 -25.16 26.60
CA ASP A 287 28.24 -24.59 26.37
C ASP A 287 28.09 -23.16 25.82
N VAL A 288 29.10 -22.30 26.10
CA VAL A 288 29.07 -20.89 25.67
C VAL A 288 30.40 -20.52 25.05
N TYR A 289 30.33 -19.97 23.83
CA TYR A 289 31.48 -19.33 23.20
C TYR A 289 31.30 -17.80 23.20
N GLU A 290 32.33 -17.09 23.61
CA GLU A 290 32.39 -15.62 23.53
C GLU A 290 33.68 -15.23 22.82
N GLY A 291 33.59 -14.56 21.66
CA GLY A 291 34.78 -14.21 20.90
C GLY A 291 34.48 -13.70 19.49
N GLU A 292 35.52 -13.76 18.67
CA GLU A 292 35.48 -13.29 17.30
C GLU A 292 34.80 -14.30 16.37
N TRP A 293 34.03 -13.79 15.41
CA TRP A 293 33.35 -14.55 14.39
C TRP A 293 33.71 -14.05 13.00
N LYS A 294 33.85 -14.95 12.06
CA LYS A 294 34.04 -14.63 10.65
C LYS A 294 33.36 -15.71 9.79
N HIS A 295 32.51 -15.26 8.84
CA HIS A 295 31.78 -16.18 7.95
C HIS A 295 31.07 -17.31 8.71
N ASN A 296 30.33 -16.99 9.76
CA ASN A 296 29.59 -17.93 10.61
C ASN A 296 30.44 -18.87 11.47
N MET A 297 31.77 -18.73 11.50
CA MET A 297 32.68 -19.55 12.26
C MET A 297 33.39 -18.73 13.33
N ALA A 298 33.70 -19.37 14.49
CA ALA A 298 34.59 -18.79 15.47
C ALA A 298 35.99 -18.62 14.85
N GLU A 299 36.55 -17.43 15.01
CA GLU A 299 37.86 -17.05 14.42
C GLU A 299 38.56 -16.10 15.38
N GLY A 300 39.91 -15.99 15.27
CA GLY A 300 40.66 -15.07 16.11
C GLY A 300 40.71 -15.50 17.57
N THR A 301 40.45 -14.61 18.51
CA THR A 301 40.50 -14.90 19.94
C THR A 301 39.13 -15.10 20.55
N GLY A 302 39.02 -16.04 21.51
CA GLY A 302 37.75 -16.31 22.18
C GLY A 302 37.89 -17.16 23.44
N LYS A 303 36.77 -17.28 24.15
CA LYS A 303 36.59 -18.13 25.33
C LYS A 303 35.47 -19.12 25.09
N LEU A 304 35.71 -20.38 25.43
CA LEU A 304 34.71 -21.45 25.41
C LEU A 304 34.47 -21.94 26.84
N PHE A 305 33.31 -21.71 27.38
CA PHE A 305 32.84 -22.21 28.67
C PHE A 305 32.10 -23.52 28.44
N MET A 306 32.58 -24.60 29.01
CA MET A 306 31.98 -25.93 28.85
C MET A 306 31.10 -26.27 30.06
N THR A 307 30.08 -27.07 29.86
CA THR A 307 29.12 -27.46 30.90
C THR A 307 29.72 -28.34 31.99
N ASP A 308 30.88 -28.96 31.75
CA ASP A 308 31.62 -29.67 32.77
C ASP A 308 32.36 -28.73 33.77
N GLY A 309 32.34 -27.42 33.47
CA GLY A 309 32.94 -26.35 34.26
C GLY A 309 34.36 -25.97 33.81
N SER A 310 34.89 -26.59 32.77
CA SER A 310 36.15 -26.18 32.17
C SER A 310 35.98 -24.97 31.24
N VAL A 311 37.06 -24.18 31.09
CA VAL A 311 37.11 -22.99 30.23
C VAL A 311 38.33 -23.04 29.36
N TYR A 312 38.14 -23.00 28.04
CA TYR A 312 39.24 -22.74 27.10
C TYR A 312 39.30 -21.23 26.78
N GLU A 313 40.46 -20.67 26.81
CA GLU A 313 40.74 -19.30 26.37
C GLU A 313 41.94 -19.33 25.41
N GLY A 314 41.75 -18.89 24.18
CA GLY A 314 42.82 -18.96 23.18
C GLY A 314 42.37 -18.57 21.78
N SER A 315 43.19 -19.01 20.81
CA SER A 315 42.91 -18.75 19.41
C SER A 315 41.98 -19.79 18.79
N PHE A 316 41.18 -19.35 17.83
CA PHE A 316 40.27 -20.17 17.02
C PHE A 316 40.56 -19.97 15.53
N GLU A 317 40.46 -21.01 14.75
CA GLU A 317 40.49 -20.99 13.29
C GLU A 317 39.42 -21.93 12.76
N ARG A 318 38.54 -21.38 11.89
CA ARG A 318 37.41 -22.12 11.26
C ARG A 318 36.57 -22.89 12.28
N GLY A 319 36.25 -22.25 13.40
CA GLY A 319 35.39 -22.79 14.45
C GLY A 319 36.02 -23.79 15.37
N LYS A 320 37.36 -23.92 15.37
CA LYS A 320 38.11 -24.88 16.20
C LYS A 320 39.26 -24.19 16.92
N GLU A 321 39.58 -24.70 18.11
CA GLU A 321 40.77 -24.25 18.85
C GLU A 321 42.03 -24.43 17.97
N HIS A 322 42.84 -23.40 17.89
CA HIS A 322 44.05 -23.36 17.08
C HIS A 322 45.08 -22.43 17.69
N GLY A 323 46.39 -22.74 17.47
CA GLY A 323 47.48 -21.95 18.04
C GLY A 323 47.54 -22.08 19.54
N LYS A 324 47.98 -21.02 20.25
CA LYS A 324 48.13 -21.02 21.70
C LYS A 324 46.77 -20.91 22.40
N GLY A 325 46.62 -21.70 23.47
CA GLY A 325 45.44 -21.68 24.31
C GLY A 325 45.71 -22.18 25.72
N VAL A 326 44.77 -21.82 26.59
CA VAL A 326 44.77 -22.18 28.01
C VAL A 326 43.45 -22.88 28.31
N ILE A 327 43.50 -24.06 28.92
CA ILE A 327 42.33 -24.70 29.52
C ILE A 327 42.46 -24.60 31.03
N LYS A 328 41.42 -24.02 31.65
CA LYS A 328 41.23 -24.04 33.09
C LYS A 328 40.15 -25.07 33.44
N GLU A 329 40.55 -26.12 34.13
CA GLU A 329 39.63 -27.17 34.56
C GLU A 329 38.85 -26.77 35.80
N LYS A 330 37.72 -27.44 36.05
CA LYS A 330 36.85 -27.19 37.21
C LYS A 330 37.53 -27.29 38.56
N ASP A 331 38.52 -28.20 38.68
CA ASP A 331 39.31 -28.41 39.93
C ASP A 331 40.41 -27.34 40.10
N GLY A 332 40.55 -26.41 39.17
CA GLY A 332 41.55 -25.35 39.16
C GLY A 332 42.84 -25.69 38.48
N THR A 333 43.02 -26.92 37.96
CA THR A 333 44.15 -27.29 37.11
C THR A 333 44.19 -26.45 35.84
N VAL A 334 45.35 -26.00 35.42
CA VAL A 334 45.53 -25.16 34.23
C VAL A 334 46.45 -25.86 33.24
N PHE A 335 45.95 -26.08 32.03
CA PHE A 335 46.73 -26.54 30.89
C PHE A 335 47.06 -25.35 29.99
N GLU A 336 48.32 -25.10 29.71
CA GLU A 336 48.82 -24.09 28.78
C GLU A 336 49.56 -24.81 27.65
N GLY A 337 49.11 -24.64 26.38
CA GLY A 337 49.73 -25.36 25.29
C GLY A 337 49.28 -24.92 23.92
N GLU A 338 49.69 -25.70 22.92
CA GLU A 338 49.31 -25.45 21.52
C GLU A 338 48.20 -26.39 21.07
N PHE A 339 47.36 -25.85 20.18
CA PHE A 339 46.19 -26.55 19.61
C PHE A 339 46.24 -26.50 18.09
N LYS A 340 45.76 -27.53 17.45
CA LYS A 340 45.56 -27.60 15.99
C LYS A 340 44.30 -28.32 15.64
N ASN A 341 43.40 -27.64 14.93
CA ASN A 341 42.08 -28.17 14.52
C ASN A 341 41.31 -28.83 15.68
N GLY A 342 41.23 -28.18 16.84
CA GLY A 342 40.50 -28.66 18.02
C GLY A 342 41.23 -29.74 18.83
N LYS A 343 42.49 -29.95 18.59
CA LYS A 343 43.30 -30.98 19.31
C LYS A 343 44.55 -30.37 19.88
N LYS A 344 44.95 -30.82 21.07
CA LYS A 344 46.26 -30.51 21.66
C LYS A 344 47.36 -30.97 20.66
N ASP A 345 48.27 -30.07 20.24
CA ASP A 345 49.33 -30.34 19.25
C ASP A 345 50.47 -29.36 19.48
N GLY A 346 51.55 -29.82 20.12
CA GLY A 346 52.72 -29.02 20.51
C GLY A 346 53.06 -29.20 21.99
N ASP A 347 53.96 -28.36 22.46
CA ASP A 347 54.41 -28.38 23.83
C ASP A 347 53.38 -27.83 24.80
N PHE A 348 53.35 -28.35 26.00
CA PHE A 348 52.44 -27.93 27.03
C PHE A 348 53.07 -27.86 28.43
N VAL A 349 52.45 -27.06 29.28
CA VAL A 349 52.68 -26.98 30.70
C VAL A 349 51.34 -27.16 31.43
N GLU A 350 51.33 -28.02 32.43
CA GLU A 350 50.16 -28.23 33.31
C GLU A 350 50.52 -27.77 34.72
N LYS A 351 49.62 -26.98 35.33
CA LYS A 351 49.79 -26.40 36.67
C LYS A 351 48.63 -26.84 37.56
N ASP A 352 48.88 -26.99 38.85
CA ASP A 352 47.81 -27.17 39.84
C ASP A 352 47.11 -25.85 40.18
N ALA A 353 46.07 -25.91 41.00
CA ALA A 353 45.27 -24.75 41.40
C ALA A 353 46.09 -23.68 42.16
N SER A 354 47.28 -24.02 42.68
CA SER A 354 48.23 -23.07 43.32
C SER A 354 49.13 -22.36 42.29
N GLY A 355 49.13 -22.83 41.03
CA GLY A 355 49.98 -22.35 39.96
C GLY A 355 51.36 -23.08 39.87
N LYS A 356 51.55 -24.12 40.68
CA LYS A 356 52.79 -24.94 40.63
C LYS A 356 52.73 -25.85 39.42
N ILE A 357 53.81 -25.93 38.65
CA ILE A 357 53.92 -26.84 37.50
C ILE A 357 53.96 -28.30 38.04
N ILE A 358 53.05 -29.11 37.53
CA ILE A 358 52.89 -30.52 37.88
C ILE A 358 53.21 -31.46 36.72
N ARG A 359 53.19 -30.94 35.46
CA ARG A 359 53.48 -31.76 34.29
C ARG A 359 53.92 -30.87 33.13
N THR A 360 54.86 -31.37 32.29
CA THR A 360 55.20 -30.79 31.00
C THR A 360 55.29 -31.89 29.97
N GLY A 361 55.22 -31.61 28.70
CA GLY A 361 55.41 -32.59 27.65
C GLY A 361 54.95 -32.08 26.28
N THR A 362 54.77 -33.01 25.35
CA THR A 362 54.40 -32.70 23.97
C THR A 362 53.21 -33.54 23.51
N PHE A 363 52.20 -32.91 22.90
CA PHE A 363 51.11 -33.58 22.21
C PHE A 363 51.33 -33.56 20.71
N LYS A 364 50.80 -34.59 20.01
CA LYS A 364 50.67 -34.61 18.55
C LYS A 364 49.32 -35.14 18.14
N ASN A 365 48.53 -34.32 17.43
CA ASN A 365 47.18 -34.67 17.02
C ASN A 365 46.31 -35.23 18.17
N GLY A 366 46.39 -34.65 19.37
CA GLY A 366 45.67 -35.07 20.58
C GLY A 366 46.25 -36.28 21.32
N ARG A 367 47.37 -36.86 20.85
CA ARG A 367 48.06 -37.95 21.54
C ARG A 367 49.26 -37.41 22.30
N LEU A 368 49.40 -37.79 23.54
CA LEU A 368 50.59 -37.51 24.33
C LEU A 368 51.77 -38.31 23.79
N LEU A 369 52.85 -37.65 23.39
CA LEU A 369 54.08 -38.28 22.93
C LEU A 369 55.04 -38.55 24.08
N ASP A 370 55.26 -37.53 24.90
CA ASP A 370 56.11 -37.62 26.09
C ASP A 370 55.58 -36.74 27.22
N ASP A 371 55.86 -37.08 28.46
CA ASP A 371 55.60 -36.23 29.62
C ASP A 371 56.59 -36.38 30.72
N LYS A 372 56.79 -35.30 31.50
CA LYS A 372 57.57 -35.29 32.74
C LYS A 372 56.62 -34.78 33.86
N LYS A 373 56.37 -35.64 34.85
CA LYS A 373 55.74 -35.27 36.10
C LYS A 373 56.73 -34.61 37.02
N MET A 374 56.37 -33.52 37.67
CA MET A 374 57.20 -32.75 38.57
C MET A 374 56.74 -32.82 40.00
#